data_a9fc8408d1251e83c9e054e6b9871a01
#
_entry.id   a9fc8408d1251e83c9e054e6b9871a01
#
_cell.length_a   1.000
_cell.length_b   1.000
_cell.length_c   1.000
_cell.angle_alpha   90.00
_cell.angle_beta   90.00
_cell.angle_gamma   90.00
#
_symmetry.space_group_name_H-M   'P 1'
#
loop_
_entity.id
_entity.type
_entity.pdbx_description
1 polymer ?
#
loop_
_entity_poly.entity_id
_entity_poly.type
_entity_poly.pdbx_seq_one_letter_code
_entity_poly.pdbx_strand_id
1 'polypeptide(L)'
;MAPLIKSKEEVAKIRETGHIVAAILADLRAAVEPGITTADLDALAVERLKRYGAKSSSLGYHGYPASICASVNEEIVHGIPGPRVLREGDIVAIDFAANYNGWHADAAITVPVGKVASEVQRLLKVTEEALYLGIANARAGKRLHDVSRAIQRYVESAGFSLVRQYGGHGVGRDMHEDPQILNYIERDQPNLLLRPGWVVAIEPMVNMGQKEFEVLDDQWTVVTADRSYSAHFEHTVAIGTGEPEILTRV
;
A
#
# COMPACT_ATOMS: atom_id res chain seq x y z
N MET A 1 -10.66 6.98 17.43
CA MET A 1 -12.02 7.58 17.18
C MET A 1 -12.91 6.52 16.53
N ALA A 2 -14.22 6.76 16.35
CA ALA A 2 -15.06 5.81 15.62
C ALA A 2 -14.79 5.94 14.11
N PRO A 3 -14.78 4.84 13.33
CA PRO A 3 -14.60 4.91 11.89
C PRO A 3 -15.66 5.77 11.22
N LEU A 4 -15.25 6.59 10.24
CA LEU A 4 -16.14 7.48 9.51
C LEU A 4 -16.91 6.70 8.42
N ILE A 5 -18.24 6.83 8.44
CA ILE A 5 -19.11 6.25 7.40
C ILE A 5 -19.27 7.29 6.30
N LYS A 6 -18.84 6.94 5.08
CA LYS A 6 -18.96 7.77 3.88
C LYS A 6 -20.30 7.54 3.21
N SER A 7 -20.92 8.61 2.72
CA SER A 7 -22.09 8.51 1.84
C SER A 7 -21.69 7.94 0.46
N LYS A 8 -22.68 7.59 -0.36
CA LYS A 8 -22.42 7.12 -1.73
C LYS A 8 -21.71 8.17 -2.58
N GLU A 9 -22.04 9.44 -2.38
CA GLU A 9 -21.44 10.59 -3.08
C GLU A 9 -19.98 10.78 -2.63
N GLU A 10 -19.68 10.56 -1.35
CA GLU A 10 -18.31 10.64 -0.83
C GLU A 10 -17.46 9.48 -1.34
N VAL A 11 -17.99 8.26 -1.35
CA VAL A 11 -17.32 7.09 -1.97
C VAL A 11 -17.06 7.35 -3.45
N ALA A 12 -17.99 7.97 -4.19
CA ALA A 12 -17.78 8.32 -5.60
C ALA A 12 -16.60 9.28 -5.79
N LYS A 13 -16.44 10.27 -4.89
CA LYS A 13 -15.30 11.21 -4.94
C LYS A 13 -13.96 10.52 -4.62
N ILE A 14 -13.95 9.61 -3.64
CA ILE A 14 -12.73 8.80 -3.35
C ILE A 14 -12.40 7.90 -4.56
N ARG A 15 -13.42 7.34 -5.22
CA ARG A 15 -13.23 6.56 -6.45
C ARG A 15 -12.59 7.38 -7.58
N GLU A 16 -13.01 8.63 -7.78
CA GLU A 16 -12.37 9.53 -8.76
C GLU A 16 -10.86 9.69 -8.46
N THR A 17 -10.51 9.91 -7.20
CA THR A 17 -9.11 9.97 -6.77
C THR A 17 -8.42 8.62 -6.97
N GLY A 18 -9.09 7.52 -6.64
CA GLY A 18 -8.59 6.16 -6.81
C GLY A 18 -8.24 5.81 -8.27
N HIS A 19 -9.06 6.25 -9.23
CA HIS A 19 -8.75 6.09 -10.66
C HIS A 19 -7.50 6.88 -11.07
N ILE A 20 -7.29 8.08 -10.51
CA ILE A 20 -6.07 8.86 -10.73
C ILE A 20 -4.85 8.12 -10.18
N VAL A 21 -4.95 7.61 -8.95
CA VAL A 21 -3.89 6.80 -8.32
C VAL A 21 -3.55 5.58 -9.17
N ALA A 22 -4.56 4.82 -9.59
CA ALA A 22 -4.38 3.62 -10.41
C ALA A 22 -3.71 3.94 -11.75
N ALA A 23 -4.13 5.01 -12.43
CA ALA A 23 -3.56 5.43 -13.71
C ALA A 23 -2.08 5.85 -13.56
N ILE A 24 -1.75 6.60 -12.50
CA ILE A 24 -0.38 7.03 -12.23
C ILE A 24 0.50 5.83 -11.86
N LEU A 25 0.03 4.91 -11.02
CA LEU A 25 0.76 3.68 -10.69
C LEU A 25 1.01 2.80 -11.93
N ALA A 26 0.07 2.76 -12.88
CA ALA A 26 0.27 2.05 -14.14
C ALA A 26 1.40 2.69 -14.99
N ASP A 27 1.46 4.03 -15.06
CA ASP A 27 2.54 4.75 -15.73
C ASP A 27 3.89 4.53 -15.03
N LEU A 28 3.92 4.60 -13.69
CA LEU A 28 5.13 4.34 -12.89
C LEU A 28 5.62 2.90 -13.09
N ARG A 29 4.71 1.90 -13.04
CA ARG A 29 5.02 0.50 -13.32
C ARG A 29 5.66 0.33 -14.70
N ALA A 30 5.12 0.99 -15.72
CA ALA A 30 5.64 0.91 -17.09
C ALA A 30 7.02 1.57 -17.25
N ALA A 31 7.36 2.53 -16.38
CA ALA A 31 8.66 3.21 -16.39
C ALA A 31 9.76 2.44 -15.65
N VAL A 32 9.40 1.44 -14.83
CA VAL A 32 10.39 0.65 -14.08
C VAL A 32 11.21 -0.22 -15.03
N GLU A 33 12.49 0.12 -15.17
CA GLU A 33 13.49 -0.64 -15.94
C GLU A 33 14.87 -0.51 -15.32
N PRO A 34 15.82 -1.41 -15.63
CA PRO A 34 17.21 -1.23 -15.21
C PRO A 34 17.79 0.09 -15.72
N GLY A 35 18.39 0.86 -14.81
CA GLY A 35 19.01 2.16 -15.12
C GLY A 35 18.21 3.39 -14.71
N ILE A 36 16.90 3.27 -14.46
CA ILE A 36 16.12 4.39 -13.91
C ILE A 36 16.46 4.59 -12.42
N THR A 37 16.37 5.83 -11.95
CA THR A 37 16.51 6.14 -10.53
C THR A 37 15.13 6.20 -9.83
N THR A 38 15.11 6.03 -8.51
CA THR A 38 13.87 6.23 -7.74
C THR A 38 13.42 7.70 -7.77
N ALA A 39 14.35 8.67 -7.94
CA ALA A 39 14.03 10.08 -8.15
C ALA A 39 13.31 10.33 -9.50
N ASP A 40 13.67 9.60 -10.56
CA ASP A 40 12.97 9.70 -11.85
C ASP A 40 11.52 9.24 -11.75
N LEU A 41 11.25 8.20 -10.93
CA LEU A 41 9.89 7.73 -10.66
C LEU A 41 9.08 8.80 -9.90
N ASP A 42 9.66 9.45 -8.90
CA ASP A 42 9.02 10.56 -8.19
C ASP A 42 8.72 11.74 -9.11
N ALA A 43 9.69 12.12 -9.95
CA ALA A 43 9.51 13.19 -10.95
C ALA A 43 8.38 12.88 -11.94
N LEU A 44 8.25 11.62 -12.38
CA LEU A 44 7.17 11.16 -13.24
C LEU A 44 5.82 11.26 -12.52
N ALA A 45 5.73 10.85 -11.25
CA ALA A 45 4.51 10.97 -10.44
C ALA A 45 4.07 12.44 -10.32
N VAL A 46 5.01 13.36 -10.05
CA VAL A 46 4.75 14.81 -9.98
C VAL A 46 4.21 15.34 -11.32
N GLU A 47 4.79 14.92 -12.43
CA GLU A 47 4.30 15.31 -13.77
C GLU A 47 2.87 14.85 -14.00
N ARG A 48 2.57 13.58 -13.67
CA ARG A 48 1.24 12.98 -13.82
C ARG A 48 0.19 13.64 -12.92
N LEU A 49 0.53 13.91 -11.66
CA LEU A 49 -0.33 14.65 -10.74
C LEU A 49 -0.77 16.01 -11.32
N LYS A 50 0.17 16.76 -11.91
CA LYS A 50 -0.14 18.04 -12.56
C LYS A 50 -1.13 17.89 -13.71
N ARG A 51 -1.02 16.83 -14.52
CA ARG A 51 -1.94 16.55 -15.63
C ARG A 51 -3.36 16.28 -15.16
N TYR A 52 -3.52 15.59 -14.03
CA TYR A 52 -4.84 15.30 -13.43
C TYR A 52 -5.38 16.45 -12.56
N GLY A 53 -4.59 17.49 -12.28
CA GLY A 53 -4.97 18.54 -11.34
C GLY A 53 -5.08 18.03 -9.89
N ALA A 54 -4.42 16.92 -9.58
CA ALA A 54 -4.35 16.31 -8.27
C ALA A 54 -3.07 16.74 -7.52
N LYS A 55 -3.00 16.43 -6.23
CA LYS A 55 -1.83 16.67 -5.38
C LYS A 55 -1.37 15.37 -4.76
N SER A 56 -0.06 15.23 -4.49
CA SER A 56 0.42 14.16 -3.63
C SER A 56 -0.14 14.34 -2.21
N SER A 57 -0.54 13.23 -1.59
CA SER A 57 -0.91 13.20 -0.17
C SER A 57 0.33 13.04 0.71
N SER A 58 1.39 12.43 0.19
CA SER A 58 2.62 12.12 0.94
C SER A 58 3.55 13.32 1.08
N LEU A 59 3.67 14.17 0.04
CA LEU A 59 4.59 15.32 0.07
C LEU A 59 4.21 16.31 1.19
N GLY A 60 5.11 16.46 2.16
CA GLY A 60 4.93 17.32 3.33
C GLY A 60 4.13 16.68 4.48
N TYR A 61 3.58 15.49 4.29
CA TYR A 61 2.88 14.76 5.36
C TYR A 61 3.87 14.37 6.46
N HIS A 62 3.67 14.92 7.67
CA HIS A 62 4.62 14.82 8.79
C HIS A 62 6.08 15.16 8.42
N GLY A 63 6.29 15.95 7.36
CA GLY A 63 7.62 16.34 6.85
C GLY A 63 8.21 15.39 5.82
N TYR A 64 7.47 14.38 5.31
CA TYR A 64 7.96 13.51 4.25
C TYR A 64 8.33 14.31 2.99
N PRO A 65 9.53 14.09 2.37
CA PRO A 65 10.08 15.02 1.40
C PRO A 65 9.69 14.75 -0.06
N ALA A 66 8.97 13.67 -0.37
CA ALA A 66 8.70 13.24 -1.75
C ALA A 66 7.22 12.99 -2.03
N SER A 67 6.86 12.81 -3.29
CA SER A 67 5.47 12.59 -3.73
C SER A 67 5.04 11.15 -3.73
N ILE A 68 5.99 10.20 -3.77
CA ILE A 68 5.80 8.76 -3.65
C ILE A 68 6.75 8.20 -2.59
N CYS A 69 6.47 6.99 -2.09
CA CYS A 69 7.49 6.17 -1.48
C CYS A 69 8.03 5.17 -2.53
N ALA A 70 9.35 4.99 -2.59
CA ALA A 70 10.00 4.05 -3.52
C ALA A 70 10.97 3.17 -2.74
N SER A 71 10.45 2.06 -2.23
CA SER A 71 11.18 1.14 -1.33
C SER A 71 11.77 -0.01 -2.14
N VAL A 72 13.10 -0.17 -2.10
CA VAL A 72 13.84 -1.11 -2.96
C VAL A 72 14.37 -2.28 -2.14
N ASN A 73 14.09 -3.52 -2.58
CA ASN A 73 14.59 -4.79 -2.01
C ASN A 73 14.25 -4.98 -0.53
N GLU A 74 15.20 -4.73 0.38
CA GLU A 74 15.05 -4.83 1.82
C GLU A 74 14.24 -3.69 2.45
N GLU A 75 13.99 -2.62 1.70
CA GLU A 75 13.14 -1.52 2.15
C GLU A 75 11.67 -1.96 2.12
N ILE A 76 11.02 -1.88 3.27
CA ILE A 76 9.64 -2.33 3.46
C ILE A 76 8.67 -1.25 2.97
N VAL A 77 8.76 -0.06 3.57
CA VAL A 77 7.93 1.11 3.28
C VAL A 77 8.70 2.41 3.52
N HIS A 78 8.15 3.50 3.06
CA HIS A 78 8.61 4.88 3.26
C HIS A 78 10.01 5.16 2.69
N GLY A 79 10.51 4.35 1.75
CA GLY A 79 11.76 4.62 1.06
C GLY A 79 11.71 5.97 0.36
N ILE A 80 12.64 6.88 0.69
CA ILE A 80 12.69 8.22 0.10
C ILE A 80 13.29 8.14 -1.31
N PRO A 81 12.58 8.54 -2.37
CA PRO A 81 13.12 8.63 -3.72
C PRO A 81 14.41 9.46 -3.78
N GLY A 82 15.42 8.93 -4.48
CA GLY A 82 16.73 9.55 -4.56
C GLY A 82 17.57 9.04 -5.73
N PRO A 83 18.90 9.22 -5.69
CA PRO A 83 19.82 8.84 -6.77
C PRO A 83 20.04 7.32 -6.89
N ARG A 84 19.34 6.47 -6.11
CA ARG A 84 19.46 5.01 -6.20
C ARG A 84 19.01 4.55 -7.57
N VAL A 85 19.93 3.96 -8.33
CA VAL A 85 19.69 3.38 -9.66
C VAL A 85 19.16 1.96 -9.50
N LEU A 86 18.02 1.66 -10.11
CA LEU A 86 17.44 0.33 -10.13
C LEU A 86 18.24 -0.59 -11.08
N ARG A 87 18.46 -1.82 -10.66
CA ARG A 87 19.25 -2.83 -11.38
C ARG A 87 18.45 -4.06 -11.70
N GLU A 88 18.86 -4.78 -12.70
CA GLU A 88 18.34 -6.13 -13.00
C GLU A 88 18.36 -7.00 -11.73
N GLY A 89 17.22 -7.60 -11.40
CA GLY A 89 17.06 -8.42 -10.19
C GLY A 89 16.52 -7.70 -8.96
N ASP A 90 16.48 -6.36 -8.96
CA ASP A 90 15.82 -5.60 -7.89
C ASP A 90 14.30 -5.75 -7.95
N ILE A 91 13.64 -5.43 -6.85
CA ILE A 91 12.22 -5.11 -6.80
C ILE A 91 12.05 -3.71 -6.21
N VAL A 92 11.03 -2.99 -6.62
CA VAL A 92 10.69 -1.68 -6.05
C VAL A 92 9.21 -1.64 -5.68
N ALA A 93 8.92 -1.41 -4.41
CA ALA A 93 7.58 -1.08 -3.94
C ALA A 93 7.35 0.41 -4.14
N ILE A 94 6.35 0.73 -4.96
CA ILE A 94 5.91 2.11 -5.23
C ILE A 94 4.58 2.28 -4.52
N ASP A 95 4.60 3.11 -3.49
CA ASP A 95 3.43 3.46 -2.69
C ASP A 95 3.07 4.92 -2.99
N PHE A 96 1.83 5.13 -3.37
CA PHE A 96 1.38 6.40 -3.92
C PHE A 96 -0.02 6.77 -3.48
N ALA A 97 -0.10 7.82 -2.68
CA ALA A 97 -1.33 8.46 -2.26
C ALA A 97 -1.55 9.81 -2.97
N ALA A 98 -2.76 10.06 -3.43
CA ALA A 98 -3.16 11.33 -4.02
C ALA A 98 -4.37 11.96 -3.31
N ASN A 99 -4.45 13.29 -3.42
CA ASN A 99 -5.62 14.08 -3.05
C ASN A 99 -6.17 14.77 -4.29
N TYR A 100 -7.45 14.51 -4.55
CA TYR A 100 -8.20 15.19 -5.60
C TYR A 100 -9.49 15.77 -5.02
N ASN A 101 -9.69 17.09 -5.16
CA ASN A 101 -10.86 17.80 -4.64
C ASN A 101 -11.12 17.58 -3.13
N GLY A 102 -10.03 17.39 -2.34
CA GLY A 102 -10.11 17.21 -0.88
C GLY A 102 -10.49 15.79 -0.45
N TRP A 103 -10.34 14.79 -1.33
CA TRP A 103 -10.51 13.37 -1.04
C TRP A 103 -9.24 12.61 -1.38
N HIS A 104 -8.85 11.69 -0.48
CA HIS A 104 -7.65 10.88 -0.62
C HIS A 104 -7.99 9.50 -1.19
N ALA A 105 -7.01 8.91 -1.86
CA ALA A 105 -6.95 7.48 -2.17
C ALA A 105 -5.49 7.06 -2.17
N ASP A 106 -5.23 5.81 -1.81
CA ASP A 106 -3.92 5.24 -1.62
C ASP A 106 -3.82 3.86 -2.24
N ALA A 107 -2.67 3.54 -2.82
CA ALA A 107 -2.38 2.20 -3.32
C ALA A 107 -0.88 1.99 -3.49
N ALA A 108 -0.45 0.73 -3.34
CA ALA A 108 0.93 0.33 -3.57
C ALA A 108 1.03 -0.90 -4.48
N ILE A 109 2.10 -0.94 -5.25
CA ILE A 109 2.50 -2.08 -6.07
C ILE A 109 3.99 -2.36 -5.90
N THR A 110 4.39 -3.62 -5.88
CA THR A 110 5.81 -3.98 -5.99
C THR A 110 6.12 -4.50 -7.39
N VAL A 111 7.07 -3.87 -8.06
CA VAL A 111 7.42 -4.12 -9.46
C VAL A 111 8.80 -4.77 -9.52
N PRO A 112 8.97 -5.89 -10.23
CA PRO A 112 10.28 -6.45 -10.51
C PRO A 112 11.03 -5.60 -11.54
N VAL A 113 12.34 -5.41 -11.35
CA VAL A 113 13.22 -4.70 -12.27
C VAL A 113 13.91 -5.73 -13.17
N GLY A 114 13.44 -5.86 -14.41
CA GLY A 114 13.90 -6.92 -15.30
C GLY A 114 13.57 -8.31 -14.78
N LYS A 115 14.52 -9.25 -14.88
CA LYS A 115 14.35 -10.63 -14.44
C LYS A 115 14.80 -10.82 -13.00
N VAL A 116 13.90 -11.26 -12.13
CA VAL A 116 14.17 -11.54 -10.71
C VAL A 116 14.22 -13.06 -10.44
N ALA A 117 14.82 -13.46 -9.32
CA ALA A 117 14.89 -14.85 -8.88
C ALA A 117 13.49 -15.42 -8.61
N SER A 118 13.34 -16.74 -8.76
CA SER A 118 12.04 -17.44 -8.58
C SER A 118 11.45 -17.24 -7.19
N GLU A 119 12.28 -17.18 -6.16
CA GLU A 119 11.83 -16.94 -4.79
C GLU A 119 11.29 -15.51 -4.58
N VAL A 120 11.91 -14.54 -5.26
CA VAL A 120 11.42 -13.15 -5.29
C VAL A 120 10.08 -13.07 -6.05
N GLN A 121 9.95 -13.76 -7.19
CA GLN A 121 8.66 -13.85 -7.89
C GLN A 121 7.57 -14.45 -7.00
N ARG A 122 7.92 -15.48 -6.21
CA ARG A 122 7.01 -16.10 -5.25
C ARG A 122 6.60 -15.12 -4.14
N LEU A 123 7.54 -14.32 -3.61
CA LEU A 123 7.25 -13.26 -2.64
C LEU A 123 6.21 -12.28 -3.20
N LEU A 124 6.46 -11.73 -4.40
CA LEU A 124 5.53 -10.79 -5.05
C LEU A 124 4.14 -11.40 -5.20
N LYS A 125 4.07 -12.60 -5.75
CA LYS A 125 2.80 -13.32 -5.96
C LYS A 125 2.05 -13.54 -4.65
N VAL A 126 2.72 -14.05 -3.62
CA VAL A 126 2.09 -14.32 -2.31
C VAL A 126 1.58 -13.04 -1.65
N THR A 127 2.34 -11.94 -1.76
CA THR A 127 1.93 -10.66 -1.17
C THR A 127 0.69 -10.09 -1.87
N GLU A 128 0.66 -10.13 -3.20
CA GLU A 128 -0.49 -9.67 -3.99
C GLU A 128 -1.73 -10.56 -3.74
N GLU A 129 -1.58 -11.87 -3.73
CA GLU A 129 -2.68 -12.79 -3.43
C GLU A 129 -3.20 -12.61 -1.99
N ALA A 130 -2.32 -12.35 -1.01
CA ALA A 130 -2.70 -12.06 0.35
C ALA A 130 -3.56 -10.79 0.45
N LEU A 131 -3.22 -9.74 -0.32
CA LEU A 131 -4.04 -8.53 -0.43
C LEU A 131 -5.46 -8.86 -0.90
N TYR A 132 -5.61 -9.60 -2.00
CA TYR A 132 -6.94 -9.95 -2.53
C TYR A 132 -7.73 -10.87 -1.59
N LEU A 133 -7.06 -11.75 -0.83
CA LEU A 133 -7.72 -12.54 0.22
C LEU A 133 -8.21 -11.66 1.37
N GLY A 134 -7.43 -10.65 1.76
CA GLY A 134 -7.84 -9.63 2.72
C GLY A 134 -9.07 -8.87 2.23
N ILE A 135 -9.02 -8.35 1.01
CA ILE A 135 -10.12 -7.62 0.35
C ILE A 135 -11.38 -8.47 0.30
N ALA A 136 -11.29 -9.73 -0.11
CA ALA A 136 -12.44 -10.65 -0.17
C ALA A 136 -13.13 -10.85 1.19
N ASN A 137 -12.43 -10.62 2.30
CA ASN A 137 -12.97 -10.66 3.66
C ASN A 137 -13.41 -9.28 4.20
N ALA A 138 -13.15 -8.18 3.48
CA ALA A 138 -13.56 -6.84 3.86
C ALA A 138 -15.04 -6.56 3.52
N ARG A 139 -15.96 -7.36 4.06
CA ARG A 139 -17.40 -7.31 3.76
C ARG A 139 -18.22 -6.86 4.95
N ALA A 140 -19.34 -6.22 4.70
CA ALA A 140 -20.31 -5.90 5.74
C ALA A 140 -20.74 -7.18 6.52
N GLY A 141 -20.75 -7.08 7.84
CA GLY A 141 -21.05 -8.22 8.73
C GLY A 141 -19.84 -9.08 9.10
N LYS A 142 -18.72 -8.98 8.43
CA LYS A 142 -17.42 -9.49 8.85
C LYS A 142 -16.77 -8.54 9.85
N ARG A 143 -15.63 -8.93 10.41
CA ARG A 143 -14.85 -8.13 11.38
C ARG A 143 -13.45 -7.86 10.89
N LEU A 144 -12.77 -6.88 11.46
CA LEU A 144 -11.36 -6.57 11.14
C LEU A 144 -10.47 -7.81 11.21
N HIS A 145 -10.63 -8.62 12.25
CA HIS A 145 -9.82 -9.84 12.39
C HIS A 145 -10.11 -10.90 11.32
N ASP A 146 -11.21 -10.82 10.56
CA ASP A 146 -11.42 -11.73 9.44
C ASP A 146 -10.51 -11.37 8.26
N VAL A 147 -10.28 -10.06 8.03
CA VAL A 147 -9.31 -9.54 7.06
C VAL A 147 -7.90 -9.92 7.48
N SER A 148 -7.50 -9.53 8.70
CA SER A 148 -6.17 -9.81 9.25
C SER A 148 -5.84 -11.31 9.22
N ARG A 149 -6.78 -12.16 9.63
CA ARG A 149 -6.60 -13.63 9.66
C ARG A 149 -6.42 -14.23 8.28
N ALA A 150 -7.13 -13.72 7.28
CA ALA A 150 -7.02 -14.22 5.91
C ALA A 150 -5.62 -13.94 5.36
N ILE A 151 -5.13 -12.70 5.52
CA ILE A 151 -3.78 -12.28 5.12
C ILE A 151 -2.73 -13.11 5.87
N GLN A 152 -2.79 -13.12 7.21
CA GLN A 152 -1.80 -13.76 8.06
C GLN A 152 -1.64 -15.26 7.74
N ARG A 153 -2.75 -16.00 7.70
CA ARG A 153 -2.70 -17.43 7.44
C ARG A 153 -2.10 -17.76 6.08
N TYR A 154 -2.43 -16.97 5.08
CA TYR A 154 -1.92 -17.21 3.73
C TYR A 154 -0.42 -16.96 3.65
N VAL A 155 0.06 -15.82 4.12
CA VAL A 155 1.48 -15.44 4.11
C VAL A 155 2.33 -16.43 4.92
N GLU A 156 1.91 -16.71 6.18
CA GLU A 156 2.65 -17.63 7.06
C GLU A 156 2.66 -19.07 6.52
N SER A 157 1.55 -19.53 5.89
CA SER A 157 1.52 -20.86 5.25
C SER A 157 2.45 -20.97 4.04
N ALA A 158 2.75 -19.86 3.38
CA ALA A 158 3.73 -19.77 2.31
C ALA A 158 5.19 -19.68 2.82
N GLY A 159 5.42 -19.65 4.14
CA GLY A 159 6.75 -19.57 4.76
C GLY A 159 7.37 -18.18 4.77
N PHE A 160 6.58 -17.13 4.56
CA PHE A 160 7.00 -15.73 4.66
C PHE A 160 6.54 -15.11 5.98
N SER A 161 7.05 -13.93 6.30
CA SER A 161 6.74 -13.18 7.52
C SER A 161 5.96 -11.91 7.22
N LEU A 162 5.03 -11.55 8.11
CA LEU A 162 4.32 -10.27 8.06
C LEU A 162 5.01 -9.24 8.95
N VAL A 163 5.19 -8.05 8.41
CA VAL A 163 5.62 -6.89 9.18
C VAL A 163 4.56 -6.55 10.23
N ARG A 164 5.01 -6.24 11.44
CA ARG A 164 4.14 -5.82 12.53
C ARG A 164 4.35 -4.34 12.80
N GLN A 165 3.36 -3.70 13.44
CA GLN A 165 3.30 -2.26 13.77
C GLN A 165 2.92 -1.34 12.59
N TYR A 166 3.02 -1.79 11.33
CA TYR A 166 2.47 -1.14 10.15
C TYR A 166 1.24 -1.89 9.66
N GLY A 167 0.36 -1.20 8.96
CA GLY A 167 -0.86 -1.79 8.42
C GLY A 167 -1.81 -0.73 7.92
N GLY A 168 -2.88 -1.16 7.27
CA GLY A 168 -3.88 -0.33 6.66
C GLY A 168 -4.67 0.56 7.61
N HIS A 169 -5.44 1.43 7.04
CA HIS A 169 -6.14 2.50 7.74
C HIS A 169 -7.45 2.88 7.04
N GLY A 170 -8.28 3.67 7.70
CA GLY A 170 -9.37 4.37 7.02
C GLY A 170 -8.83 5.41 6.05
N VAL A 171 -9.57 5.69 4.98
CA VAL A 171 -9.23 6.69 3.96
C VAL A 171 -10.43 7.59 3.70
N GLY A 172 -10.21 8.89 3.54
CA GLY A 172 -11.30 9.81 3.25
C GLY A 172 -10.87 11.25 3.06
N ARG A 173 -11.27 12.13 3.97
CA ARG A 173 -10.84 13.54 4.00
C ARG A 173 -9.41 13.68 4.48
N ASP A 174 -8.99 12.77 5.33
CA ASP A 174 -7.59 12.61 5.71
C ASP A 174 -7.02 11.37 5.03
N MET A 175 -5.71 11.37 4.76
CA MET A 175 -5.02 10.22 4.19
C MET A 175 -5.12 9.03 5.14
N HIS A 176 -4.89 9.25 6.43
CA HIS A 176 -5.06 8.24 7.47
C HIS A 176 -6.23 8.57 8.39
N GLU A 177 -7.26 7.74 8.37
CA GLU A 177 -8.41 7.78 9.27
C GLU A 177 -8.49 6.49 10.10
N ASP A 178 -9.29 6.48 11.17
CA ASP A 178 -9.67 5.24 11.85
C ASP A 178 -10.58 4.37 10.94
N PRO A 179 -10.54 3.05 11.07
CA PRO A 179 -9.71 2.27 11.98
C PRO A 179 -8.37 1.87 11.38
N GLN A 180 -7.42 1.45 12.19
CA GLN A 180 -6.25 0.73 11.74
C GLN A 180 -6.64 -0.69 11.28
N ILE A 181 -6.12 -1.15 10.14
CA ILE A 181 -6.36 -2.46 9.53
C ILE A 181 -5.06 -3.26 9.56
N LEU A 182 -4.83 -4.06 10.59
CA LEU A 182 -3.62 -4.87 10.69
C LEU A 182 -3.66 -6.09 9.74
N ASN A 183 -2.48 -6.47 9.26
CA ASN A 183 -2.30 -7.65 8.40
C ASN A 183 -2.17 -8.96 9.20
N TYR A 184 -2.21 -8.89 10.52
CA TYR A 184 -2.09 -10.00 11.47
C TYR A 184 -3.07 -9.79 12.63
N ILE A 185 -3.33 -10.87 13.38
CA ILE A 185 -4.17 -10.79 14.58
C ILE A 185 -3.37 -10.21 15.73
N GLU A 186 -3.82 -9.05 16.22
CA GLU A 186 -3.34 -8.45 17.47
C GLU A 186 -4.43 -8.55 18.54
N ARG A 187 -4.09 -9.12 19.71
CA ARG A 187 -5.08 -9.41 20.76
C ARG A 187 -5.74 -8.16 21.33
N ASP A 188 -4.97 -7.08 21.44
CA ASP A 188 -5.41 -5.83 22.03
C ASP A 188 -6.09 -4.89 21.01
N GLN A 189 -6.08 -5.24 19.73
CA GLN A 189 -6.78 -4.47 18.70
C GLN A 189 -8.29 -4.71 18.79
N PRO A 190 -9.12 -3.66 18.82
CA PRO A 190 -10.57 -3.79 18.76
C PRO A 190 -11.03 -4.51 17.48
N ASN A 191 -11.67 -5.66 17.63
CA ASN A 191 -12.21 -6.43 16.51
C ASN A 191 -13.55 -5.87 16.02
N LEU A 192 -13.52 -4.71 15.38
CA LEU A 192 -14.71 -3.96 14.95
C LEU A 192 -15.47 -4.69 13.85
N LEU A 193 -16.81 -4.55 13.89
CA LEU A 193 -17.70 -5.02 12.84
C LEU A 193 -17.59 -4.10 11.62
N LEU A 194 -17.29 -4.65 10.46
CA LEU A 194 -17.22 -3.93 9.18
C LEU A 194 -18.63 -3.48 8.75
N ARG A 195 -18.75 -2.22 8.38
CA ARG A 195 -20.03 -1.60 8.02
C ARG A 195 -20.00 -0.99 6.63
N PRO A 196 -21.12 -1.01 5.90
CA PRO A 196 -21.23 -0.28 4.63
C PRO A 196 -20.89 1.20 4.80
N GLY A 197 -20.18 1.77 3.83
CA GLY A 197 -19.70 3.14 3.83
C GLY A 197 -18.33 3.34 4.48
N TRP A 198 -17.69 2.29 5.02
CA TRP A 198 -16.27 2.37 5.34
C TRP A 198 -15.45 2.34 4.06
N VAL A 199 -14.43 3.19 4.01
CA VAL A 199 -13.38 3.14 2.97
C VAL A 199 -12.06 2.99 3.69
N VAL A 200 -11.31 1.97 3.31
CA VAL A 200 -10.09 1.53 4.01
C VAL A 200 -8.98 1.16 3.04
N ALA A 201 -7.74 1.41 3.42
CA ALA A 201 -6.55 0.81 2.82
C ALA A 201 -6.33 -0.59 3.40
N ILE A 202 -6.03 -1.56 2.56
CA ILE A 202 -5.59 -2.90 2.93
C ILE A 202 -4.24 -3.11 2.25
N GLU A 203 -3.18 -3.33 3.05
CA GLU A 203 -1.79 -3.16 2.61
C GLU A 203 -0.83 -4.18 3.23
N PRO A 204 -0.87 -5.46 2.88
CA PRO A 204 0.09 -6.42 3.38
C PRO A 204 1.53 -6.06 2.98
N MET A 205 2.41 -6.01 4.00
CA MET A 205 3.85 -5.91 3.88
C MET A 205 4.45 -7.25 4.30
N VAL A 206 5.12 -7.92 3.37
CA VAL A 206 5.59 -9.30 3.51
C VAL A 206 7.10 -9.38 3.32
N ASN A 207 7.80 -9.92 4.32
CA ASN A 207 9.24 -10.14 4.28
C ASN A 207 9.57 -11.57 3.86
N MET A 208 10.60 -11.71 3.04
CA MET A 208 11.14 -13.03 2.67
C MET A 208 11.76 -13.75 3.85
N GLY A 209 12.33 -13.00 4.80
CA GLY A 209 12.97 -13.50 6.02
C GLY A 209 12.15 -13.22 7.28
N GLN A 210 12.77 -12.58 8.26
CA GLN A 210 12.20 -12.32 9.59
C GLN A 210 11.23 -11.12 9.56
N LYS A 211 10.37 -11.03 10.58
CA LYS A 211 9.37 -9.96 10.72
C LYS A 211 9.91 -8.66 11.32
N GLU A 212 11.08 -8.72 11.92
CA GLU A 212 11.75 -7.61 12.59
C GLU A 212 12.22 -6.58 11.56
N PHE A 213 12.16 -5.31 11.93
CA PHE A 213 12.52 -4.19 11.08
C PHE A 213 13.35 -3.15 11.84
N GLU A 214 13.98 -2.25 11.10
CA GLU A 214 14.72 -1.08 11.57
C GLU A 214 14.26 0.16 10.80
N VAL A 215 14.32 1.32 11.44
CA VAL A 215 14.13 2.61 10.78
C VAL A 215 15.51 3.22 10.55
N LEU A 216 15.79 3.65 9.33
CA LEU A 216 17.09 4.24 8.98
C LEU A 216 17.26 5.66 9.56
N ASP A 217 18.48 6.19 9.46
CA ASP A 217 18.86 7.51 9.99
C ASP A 217 18.06 8.67 9.38
N ASP A 218 17.48 8.46 8.20
CA ASP A 218 16.56 9.41 7.56
C ASP A 218 15.20 9.57 8.27
N GLN A 219 14.96 8.76 9.31
CA GLN A 219 13.76 8.73 10.15
C GLN A 219 12.48 8.28 9.41
N TRP A 220 12.60 7.79 8.17
CA TRP A 220 11.48 7.37 7.33
C TRP A 220 11.62 5.96 6.81
N THR A 221 12.73 5.65 6.14
CA THR A 221 12.91 4.38 5.45
C THR A 221 12.94 3.23 6.44
N VAL A 222 11.97 2.33 6.31
CA VAL A 222 11.86 1.11 7.13
C VAL A 222 12.45 -0.05 6.35
N VAL A 223 13.37 -0.78 6.96
CA VAL A 223 14.05 -1.92 6.33
C VAL A 223 13.89 -3.19 7.16
N THR A 224 13.96 -4.35 6.49
CA THR A 224 14.03 -5.64 7.22
C THR A 224 15.33 -5.71 8.03
N ALA A 225 15.24 -6.18 9.28
CA ALA A 225 16.42 -6.26 10.16
C ALA A 225 17.49 -7.26 9.63
N ASP A 226 17.05 -8.29 8.92
CA ASP A 226 17.92 -9.30 8.29
C ASP A 226 18.31 -8.96 6.84
N ARG A 227 17.89 -7.80 6.31
CA ARG A 227 18.15 -7.33 4.96
C ARG A 227 17.58 -8.25 3.87
N SER A 228 16.62 -9.09 4.22
CA SER A 228 15.86 -9.87 3.24
C SER A 228 14.90 -8.99 2.45
N TYR A 229 14.50 -9.43 1.25
CA TYR A 229 13.55 -8.67 0.42
C TYR A 229 12.17 -8.57 1.09
N SER A 230 11.52 -7.43 0.88
CA SER A 230 10.14 -7.17 1.28
C SER A 230 9.29 -6.74 0.10
N ALA A 231 8.02 -7.13 0.09
CA ALA A 231 7.04 -6.69 -0.90
C ALA A 231 5.85 -6.03 -0.21
N HIS A 232 5.33 -4.98 -0.85
CA HIS A 232 4.16 -4.23 -0.41
C HIS A 232 3.16 -4.11 -1.56
N PHE A 233 1.91 -4.49 -1.33
CA PHE A 233 0.80 -4.27 -2.24
C PHE A 233 -0.37 -3.70 -1.46
N GLU A 234 -1.11 -2.78 -2.08
CA GLU A 234 -2.18 -2.07 -1.40
C GLU A 234 -3.29 -1.66 -2.35
N HIS A 235 -4.50 -1.61 -1.80
CA HIS A 235 -5.65 -0.96 -2.43
C HIS A 235 -6.52 -0.21 -1.42
N THR A 236 -7.04 0.94 -1.85
CA THR A 236 -8.20 1.57 -1.20
C THR A 236 -9.48 0.84 -1.60
N VAL A 237 -10.24 0.40 -0.60
CA VAL A 237 -11.41 -0.47 -0.75
C VAL A 237 -12.62 0.13 -0.05
N ALA A 238 -13.76 0.21 -0.74
CA ALA A 238 -15.04 0.58 -0.15
C ALA A 238 -15.80 -0.67 0.29
N ILE A 239 -16.28 -0.67 1.53
CA ILE A 239 -17.14 -1.72 2.08
C ILE A 239 -18.59 -1.35 1.77
N GLY A 240 -19.21 -2.13 0.91
CA GLY A 240 -20.62 -2.03 0.54
C GLY A 240 -21.50 -3.06 1.26
N THR A 241 -22.74 -3.21 0.81
CA THR A 241 -23.66 -4.26 1.26
C THR A 241 -23.43 -5.60 0.57
N GLY A 242 -22.68 -5.61 -0.54
CA GLY A 242 -22.28 -6.77 -1.33
C GLY A 242 -20.78 -7.06 -1.24
N GLU A 243 -20.18 -7.37 -2.40
CA GLU A 243 -18.74 -7.51 -2.52
C GLU A 243 -18.02 -6.18 -2.26
N PRO A 244 -16.83 -6.21 -1.66
CA PRO A 244 -16.01 -5.01 -1.51
C PRO A 244 -15.62 -4.45 -2.88
N GLU A 245 -15.59 -3.13 -2.99
CA GLU A 245 -15.21 -2.44 -4.21
C GLU A 245 -13.80 -1.89 -4.10
N ILE A 246 -12.90 -2.27 -5.02
CA ILE A 246 -11.56 -1.71 -5.11
C ILE A 246 -11.66 -0.37 -5.85
N LEU A 247 -11.37 0.73 -5.15
CA LEU A 247 -11.47 2.09 -5.70
C LEU A 247 -10.23 2.50 -6.52
N THR A 248 -9.08 1.87 -6.27
CA THR A 248 -7.79 2.12 -6.91
C THR A 248 -7.48 1.11 -8.03
N ARG A 249 -8.47 0.82 -8.85
CA ARG A 249 -8.36 -0.08 -10.02
C ARG A 249 -8.88 0.61 -11.27
N VAL A 250 -8.17 0.46 -12.40
CA VAL A 250 -8.60 0.90 -13.74
C VAL A 250 -9.45 -0.17 -14.40
#